data_439b949c6afff8dfbfc1503e6d086908
#
_entry.id   439b949c6afff8dfbfc1503e6d086908
#
_cell.length_a   1.000
_cell.length_b   1.000
_cell.length_c   1.000
_cell.angle_alpha   90.00
_cell.angle_beta   90.00
_cell.angle_gamma   90.00
#
_symmetry.space_group_name_H-M   'P 1'
#
loop_
_entity.id
_entity.type
_entity.pdbx_description
1 polymer ?
#
loop_
_entity_poly.entity_id
_entity_poly.type
_entity_poly.pdbx_seq_one_letter_code
_entity_poly.pdbx_strand_id
1 'polypeptide(L)'
;MTTLDWDETRAAEVAGRVDAPRALPLRLAVPAAVLAGLAMLLAFPPYGVWPLAPVGVALLGAAVHRRRLRAGAGLGFLTGVALFAPMLEWTNLHTGYLPWVLLSLLQAGYLALLGVATAWVSPLVDRRRWAWPVVTGLLWVAQEALRDRTPFGGFPWGRLAFSQDTSPLLRLAWLGGAPLVTFAVALTGGLLLAAGWRRWPGRDRRGWVPVALLVASALALTGGALLVPTGAAGTGRTVTVAVVQGNVPRLGLDFNAQRQAVLNNHVDATLELAAGVDAGTRPRPDLVVWPENSSDIDPLRNASAGERISQAADAIGAPILVGAVLLGPDRGRVRNAGILWRPGTGADLSQLYTKRHPVPFAEYVPLRTIARMVSKQVDLVRNDFVPGERPGVVRSGPAVLGDVICFEVAYDGLVRDTVDGGAQLLVVQTNNATFDVAEARQQLAMVRLRAVEHGRGALMASTVGVSGFVTPDGRVSGATGFNTRAVVLRQMALADGRTPATRVGVWPELALAGLAVAVLVAAGGLRRAHRREVDAGR
;
A
#
# COMPACT_ATOMS: atom_id res chain seq x y z
N MET A 1 39.36 -61.65 15.21
CA MET A 1 38.32 -60.71 15.64
C MET A 1 38.91 -59.32 15.50
N THR A 2 38.64 -58.49 14.63
CA THR A 2 38.12 -58.53 13.28
C THR A 2 38.10 -57.05 12.86
N THR A 3 38.95 -56.74 11.92
CA THR A 3 39.11 -55.41 11.26
C THR A 3 37.91 -55.04 10.36
N LEU A 4 36.89 -55.88 10.29
CA LEU A 4 35.71 -55.70 9.42
C LEU A 4 34.59 -54.84 10.06
N ASP A 5 34.56 -54.69 11.40
CA ASP A 5 33.46 -53.99 12.09
C ASP A 5 33.59 -52.45 12.11
N TRP A 6 34.81 -51.94 11.82
CA TRP A 6 35.08 -50.50 11.80
C TRP A 6 34.73 -49.81 10.48
N ASP A 7 34.68 -50.53 9.37
CA ASP A 7 34.37 -49.97 8.07
C ASP A 7 32.87 -49.89 7.82
N GLU A 8 32.05 -50.80 8.37
CA GLU A 8 30.59 -50.75 8.23
C GLU A 8 29.98 -49.64 9.08
N THR A 9 30.50 -49.37 10.28
CA THR A 9 30.05 -48.26 11.13
C THR A 9 30.42 -46.89 10.54
N ARG A 10 31.57 -46.75 9.90
CA ARG A 10 31.93 -45.54 9.14
C ARG A 10 31.15 -45.41 7.85
N ALA A 11 30.86 -46.49 7.15
CA ALA A 11 30.02 -46.49 5.98
C ALA A 11 28.56 -46.13 6.30
N ALA A 12 28.04 -46.59 7.46
CA ALA A 12 26.74 -46.21 7.98
C ALA A 12 26.71 -44.75 8.46
N GLU A 13 27.76 -44.24 9.11
CA GLU A 13 27.88 -42.79 9.45
C GLU A 13 28.05 -41.89 8.22
N VAL A 14 28.74 -42.36 7.19
CA VAL A 14 28.86 -41.65 5.89
C VAL A 14 27.57 -41.74 5.09
N ALA A 15 26.85 -42.85 5.11
CA ALA A 15 25.55 -43.02 4.48
C ALA A 15 24.42 -42.30 5.22
N GLY A 16 24.55 -42.05 6.51
CA GLY A 16 23.63 -41.28 7.35
C GLY A 16 23.76 -39.76 7.20
N ARG A 17 24.80 -39.25 6.56
CA ARG A 17 24.86 -37.86 6.11
C ARG A 17 24.03 -37.69 4.83
N VAL A 18 22.71 -37.83 4.96
CA VAL A 18 21.77 -37.32 3.96
C VAL A 18 22.22 -35.91 3.60
N ASP A 19 22.63 -35.74 2.35
CA ASP A 19 23.10 -34.46 1.79
C ASP A 19 22.14 -33.34 2.18
N ALA A 20 22.49 -32.60 3.21
CA ALA A 20 21.72 -31.45 3.63
C ALA A 20 21.72 -30.47 2.44
N PRO A 21 20.55 -30.02 1.95
CA PRO A 21 20.51 -29.19 0.76
C PRO A 21 21.41 -27.97 0.95
N ARG A 22 22.39 -27.82 0.08
CA ARG A 22 23.39 -26.73 0.15
C ARG A 22 22.72 -25.39 -0.18
N ALA A 23 23.19 -24.29 0.45
CA ALA A 23 22.79 -22.95 0.05
C ALA A 23 23.09 -22.73 -1.44
N LEU A 24 22.26 -21.95 -2.14
CA LEU A 24 22.55 -21.57 -3.53
C LEU A 24 23.97 -20.99 -3.66
N PRO A 25 24.78 -21.32 -4.66
CA PRO A 25 26.06 -20.66 -4.87
C PRO A 25 25.87 -19.15 -5.06
N LEU A 26 26.82 -18.32 -4.59
CA LEU A 26 26.67 -16.84 -4.65
C LEU A 26 26.43 -16.33 -6.06
N ARG A 27 27.07 -16.96 -7.08
CA ARG A 27 26.86 -16.64 -8.49
C ARG A 27 25.39 -16.76 -8.96
N LEU A 28 24.56 -17.53 -8.25
CA LEU A 28 23.13 -17.67 -8.51
C LEU A 28 22.29 -16.88 -7.51
N ALA A 29 22.74 -16.76 -6.26
CA ALA A 29 21.99 -16.05 -5.21
C ALA A 29 21.92 -14.53 -5.45
N VAL A 30 22.98 -13.93 -5.98
CA VAL A 30 23.00 -12.50 -6.30
C VAL A 30 22.02 -12.16 -7.43
N PRO A 31 22.07 -12.81 -8.61
CA PRO A 31 21.04 -12.61 -9.62
C PRO A 31 19.63 -12.92 -9.14
N ALA A 32 19.45 -13.99 -8.33
CA ALA A 32 18.13 -14.33 -7.77
C ALA A 32 17.59 -13.21 -6.86
N ALA A 33 18.45 -12.56 -6.07
CA ALA A 33 18.06 -11.43 -5.23
C ALA A 33 17.63 -10.20 -6.05
N VAL A 34 18.36 -9.89 -7.12
CA VAL A 34 17.98 -8.80 -8.05
C VAL A 34 16.67 -9.13 -8.76
N LEU A 35 16.56 -10.33 -9.33
CA LEU A 35 15.36 -10.79 -10.02
C LEU A 35 14.15 -10.86 -9.07
N ALA A 36 14.36 -11.13 -7.79
CA ALA A 36 13.31 -11.08 -6.78
C ALA A 36 12.72 -9.67 -6.67
N GLY A 37 13.57 -8.65 -6.56
CA GLY A 37 13.14 -7.25 -6.51
C GLY A 37 12.41 -6.82 -7.79
N LEU A 38 12.98 -7.15 -8.95
CA LEU A 38 12.38 -6.81 -10.24
C LEU A 38 11.06 -7.55 -10.49
N ALA A 39 10.96 -8.84 -10.10
CA ALA A 39 9.70 -9.58 -10.19
C ALA A 39 8.61 -8.95 -9.33
N MET A 40 8.94 -8.55 -8.10
CA MET A 40 7.99 -7.83 -7.25
C MET A 40 7.62 -6.48 -7.85
N LEU A 41 8.58 -5.70 -8.38
CA LEU A 41 8.31 -4.42 -9.06
C LEU A 41 7.27 -4.60 -10.18
N LEU A 42 7.46 -5.60 -11.03
CA LEU A 42 6.56 -5.88 -12.15
C LEU A 42 5.16 -6.33 -11.70
N ALA A 43 5.01 -6.75 -10.45
CA ALA A 43 3.70 -7.08 -9.89
C ALA A 43 2.88 -5.83 -9.52
N PHE A 44 3.54 -4.69 -9.25
CA PHE A 44 2.84 -3.44 -8.94
C PHE A 44 2.42 -2.68 -10.21
N PRO A 45 1.39 -1.81 -10.11
CA PRO A 45 1.13 -0.83 -11.14
C PRO A 45 2.36 0.08 -11.39
N PRO A 46 2.59 0.49 -12.64
CA PRO A 46 1.72 0.39 -13.81
C PRO A 46 1.75 -0.98 -14.54
N TYR A 47 2.65 -1.90 -14.17
CA TYR A 47 2.82 -3.18 -14.87
C TYR A 47 1.71 -4.19 -14.52
N GLY A 48 1.40 -4.38 -13.22
CA GLY A 48 0.24 -5.16 -12.76
C GLY A 48 0.33 -6.67 -12.98
N VAL A 49 1.54 -7.24 -13.18
CA VAL A 49 1.73 -8.69 -13.36
C VAL A 49 1.76 -9.37 -12.00
N TRP A 50 0.61 -9.37 -11.31
CA TRP A 50 0.48 -9.81 -9.92
C TRP A 50 1.09 -11.19 -9.58
N PRO A 51 1.13 -12.21 -10.49
CA PRO A 51 1.73 -13.51 -10.16
C PRO A 51 3.24 -13.45 -9.90
N LEU A 52 3.90 -12.37 -10.33
CA LEU A 52 5.33 -12.18 -10.09
C LEU A 52 5.66 -11.82 -8.64
N ALA A 53 4.70 -11.31 -7.85
CA ALA A 53 4.94 -11.02 -6.42
C ALA A 53 5.31 -12.28 -5.63
N PRO A 54 4.53 -13.38 -5.63
CA PRO A 54 4.94 -14.62 -4.96
C PRO A 54 6.21 -15.26 -5.56
N VAL A 55 6.48 -15.07 -6.86
CA VAL A 55 7.74 -15.51 -7.48
C VAL A 55 8.92 -14.73 -6.91
N GLY A 56 8.81 -13.41 -6.77
CA GLY A 56 9.84 -12.58 -6.13
C GLY A 56 10.12 -13.00 -4.69
N VAL A 57 9.07 -13.28 -3.90
CA VAL A 57 9.20 -13.81 -2.53
C VAL A 57 9.95 -15.15 -2.54
N ALA A 58 9.62 -16.07 -3.46
CA ALA A 58 10.29 -17.36 -3.57
C ALA A 58 11.78 -17.20 -3.93
N LEU A 59 12.11 -16.32 -4.86
CA LEU A 59 13.49 -16.05 -5.29
C LEU A 59 14.33 -15.46 -4.14
N LEU A 60 13.79 -14.48 -3.40
CA LEU A 60 14.47 -13.94 -2.21
C LEU A 60 14.70 -15.04 -1.18
N GLY A 61 13.66 -15.82 -0.86
CA GLY A 61 13.77 -16.96 0.06
C GLY A 61 14.86 -17.95 -0.35
N ALA A 62 14.94 -18.30 -1.65
CA ALA A 62 15.98 -19.17 -2.18
C ALA A 62 17.40 -18.55 -2.07
N ALA A 63 17.52 -17.25 -2.35
CA ALA A 63 18.79 -16.54 -2.29
C ALA A 63 19.38 -16.50 -0.87
N VAL A 64 18.54 -16.30 0.15
CA VAL A 64 18.97 -16.05 1.55
C VAL A 64 18.98 -17.31 2.42
N HIS A 65 18.34 -18.42 2.00
CA HIS A 65 18.27 -19.64 2.77
C HIS A 65 19.66 -20.20 3.12
N ARG A 66 19.88 -20.57 4.39
CA ARG A 66 21.16 -21.10 4.92
C ARG A 66 22.37 -20.17 4.74
N ARG A 67 22.14 -18.86 4.57
CA ARG A 67 23.22 -17.87 4.52
C ARG A 67 23.69 -17.47 5.92
N ARG A 68 24.93 -16.95 5.99
CA ARG A 68 25.37 -16.14 7.14
C ARG A 68 24.51 -14.88 7.20
N LEU A 69 24.23 -14.37 8.40
CA LEU A 69 23.31 -13.24 8.58
C LEU A 69 23.72 -12.00 7.76
N ARG A 70 25.02 -11.69 7.71
CA ARG A 70 25.54 -10.57 6.88
C ARG A 70 25.26 -10.76 5.39
N ALA A 71 25.39 -11.97 4.88
CA ALA A 71 25.06 -12.27 3.48
C ALA A 71 23.55 -12.23 3.24
N GLY A 72 22.74 -12.70 4.20
CA GLY A 72 21.29 -12.54 4.17
C GLY A 72 20.87 -11.08 4.14
N ALA A 73 21.48 -10.23 4.98
CA ALA A 73 21.26 -8.79 4.97
C ALA A 73 21.59 -8.17 3.61
N GLY A 74 22.77 -8.49 3.05
CA GLY A 74 23.20 -7.93 1.76
C GLY A 74 22.30 -8.34 0.61
N LEU A 75 21.85 -9.61 0.55
CA LEU A 75 20.95 -10.10 -0.50
C LEU A 75 19.54 -9.49 -0.34
N GLY A 76 19.03 -9.39 0.89
CA GLY A 76 17.78 -8.70 1.17
C GLY A 76 17.83 -7.22 0.79
N PHE A 77 18.92 -6.53 1.13
CA PHE A 77 19.15 -5.14 0.75
C PHE A 77 19.18 -4.96 -0.78
N LEU A 78 19.88 -5.83 -1.48
CA LEU A 78 19.95 -5.82 -2.95
C LEU A 78 18.57 -6.03 -3.58
N THR A 79 17.77 -6.95 -3.04
CA THR A 79 16.35 -7.12 -3.43
C THR A 79 15.55 -5.85 -3.20
N GLY A 80 15.73 -5.21 -2.03
CA GLY A 80 15.06 -3.97 -1.69
C GLY A 80 15.42 -2.82 -2.63
N VAL A 81 16.69 -2.66 -2.97
CA VAL A 81 17.13 -1.64 -3.95
C VAL A 81 16.51 -1.91 -5.33
N ALA A 82 16.55 -3.16 -5.80
CA ALA A 82 15.96 -3.55 -7.08
C ALA A 82 14.43 -3.35 -7.15
N LEU A 83 13.75 -3.40 -6.00
CA LEU A 83 12.31 -3.14 -5.88
C LEU A 83 12.03 -1.64 -5.74
N PHE A 84 12.59 -1.00 -4.69
CA PHE A 84 12.15 0.32 -4.25
C PHE A 84 12.77 1.47 -5.05
N ALA A 85 13.99 1.34 -5.58
CA ALA A 85 14.57 2.42 -6.37
C ALA A 85 13.72 2.74 -7.62
N PRO A 86 13.35 1.78 -8.47
CA PRO A 86 12.48 2.08 -9.61
C PRO A 86 11.02 2.30 -9.20
N MET A 87 10.51 1.66 -8.13
CA MET A 87 9.14 1.85 -7.68
C MET A 87 8.87 3.28 -7.20
N LEU A 88 9.85 3.91 -6.55
CA LEU A 88 9.75 5.23 -5.94
C LEU A 88 10.40 6.33 -6.79
N GLU A 89 10.74 6.04 -8.05
CA GLU A 89 11.40 7.00 -8.95
C GLU A 89 10.60 8.30 -9.09
N TRP A 90 9.29 8.22 -9.02
CA TRP A 90 8.40 9.38 -9.04
C TRP A 90 8.70 10.43 -7.95
N THR A 91 9.34 10.04 -6.84
CA THR A 91 9.70 10.99 -5.77
C THR A 91 10.84 11.93 -6.20
N ASN A 92 11.67 11.56 -7.19
CA ASN A 92 12.76 12.41 -7.63
C ASN A 92 12.33 13.55 -8.56
N LEU A 93 11.14 13.45 -9.18
CA LEU A 93 10.69 14.38 -10.21
C LEU A 93 10.74 15.85 -9.75
N HIS A 94 10.48 16.11 -8.46
CA HIS A 94 10.46 17.47 -7.91
C HIS A 94 11.35 17.67 -6.70
N THR A 95 11.67 16.59 -5.95
CA THR A 95 12.54 16.70 -4.76
C THR A 95 14.01 16.42 -5.05
N GLY A 96 14.33 15.96 -6.28
CA GLY A 96 15.66 15.61 -6.70
C GLY A 96 16.12 14.23 -6.25
N TYR A 97 17.28 13.81 -6.76
CA TYR A 97 17.77 12.43 -6.59
C TYR A 97 18.10 12.04 -5.14
N LEU A 98 18.58 12.98 -4.31
CA LEU A 98 19.04 12.64 -2.96
C LEU A 98 17.90 12.13 -2.06
N PRO A 99 16.73 12.79 -1.92
CA PRO A 99 15.60 12.27 -1.16
C PRO A 99 15.11 10.92 -1.68
N TRP A 100 15.01 10.74 -2.99
CA TRP A 100 14.65 9.48 -3.62
C TRP A 100 15.61 8.35 -3.26
N VAL A 101 16.93 8.57 -3.38
CA VAL A 101 17.94 7.57 -3.03
C VAL A 101 17.85 7.21 -1.55
N LEU A 102 17.78 8.22 -0.66
CA LEU A 102 17.71 7.99 0.79
C LEU A 102 16.44 7.20 1.18
N LEU A 103 15.29 7.55 0.61
CA LEU A 103 14.05 6.82 0.84
C LEU A 103 14.15 5.38 0.34
N SER A 104 14.66 5.17 -0.87
CA SER A 104 14.83 3.84 -1.46
C SER A 104 15.78 2.96 -0.63
N LEU A 105 16.89 3.52 -0.17
CA LEU A 105 17.85 2.82 0.70
C LEU A 105 17.25 2.50 2.07
N LEU A 106 16.48 3.42 2.65
CA LEU A 106 15.75 3.18 3.90
C LEU A 106 14.77 2.01 3.74
N GLN A 107 13.97 2.00 2.67
CA GLN A 107 13.04 0.91 2.39
C GLN A 107 13.77 -0.41 2.12
N ALA A 108 14.90 -0.38 1.40
CA ALA A 108 15.75 -1.56 1.19
C ALA A 108 16.33 -2.10 2.49
N GLY A 109 16.59 -1.25 3.48
CA GLY A 109 17.03 -1.63 4.82
C GLY A 109 16.05 -2.58 5.53
N TYR A 110 14.74 -2.40 5.35
CA TYR A 110 13.74 -3.33 5.90
C TYR A 110 13.78 -4.70 5.21
N LEU A 111 14.06 -4.74 3.90
CA LEU A 111 14.28 -6.02 3.19
C LEU A 111 15.60 -6.67 3.62
N ALA A 112 16.61 -5.89 4.02
CA ALA A 112 17.82 -6.44 4.63
C ALA A 112 17.50 -7.12 5.97
N LEU A 113 16.67 -6.52 6.82
CA LEU A 113 16.19 -7.13 8.07
C LEU A 113 15.40 -8.41 7.79
N LEU A 114 14.54 -8.43 6.77
CA LEU A 114 13.84 -9.63 6.33
C LEU A 114 14.82 -10.72 5.88
N GLY A 115 15.86 -10.35 5.13
CA GLY A 115 16.92 -11.26 4.71
C GLY A 115 17.69 -11.88 5.90
N VAL A 116 17.97 -11.07 6.93
CA VAL A 116 18.54 -11.56 8.20
C VAL A 116 17.59 -12.54 8.89
N ALA A 117 16.32 -12.18 9.05
CA ALA A 117 15.31 -13.00 9.71
C ALA A 117 15.13 -14.35 8.99
N THR A 118 15.04 -14.33 7.65
CA THR A 118 14.90 -15.54 6.82
C THR A 118 16.14 -16.45 6.94
N ALA A 119 17.36 -15.87 6.92
CA ALA A 119 18.58 -16.63 7.16
C ALA A 119 18.64 -17.18 8.60
N TRP A 120 18.13 -16.43 9.58
CA TRP A 120 18.09 -16.82 10.98
C TRP A 120 17.21 -18.04 11.22
N VAL A 121 16.05 -18.13 10.59
CA VAL A 121 15.10 -19.24 10.77
C VAL A 121 15.44 -20.48 9.92
N SER A 122 16.46 -20.42 9.04
CA SER A 122 16.81 -21.53 8.15
C SER A 122 16.93 -22.89 8.86
N PRO A 123 17.62 -23.03 10.04
CA PRO A 123 17.70 -24.31 10.73
C PRO A 123 16.35 -24.85 11.23
N LEU A 124 15.42 -23.96 11.59
CA LEU A 124 14.07 -24.32 12.01
C LEU A 124 13.26 -24.89 10.85
N VAL A 125 13.25 -24.17 9.70
CA VAL A 125 12.50 -24.61 8.51
C VAL A 125 13.12 -25.85 7.85
N ASP A 126 14.42 -26.08 8.02
CA ASP A 126 15.06 -27.32 7.58
C ASP A 126 14.60 -28.54 8.39
N ARG A 127 14.42 -28.39 9.69
CA ARG A 127 13.87 -29.43 10.57
C ARG A 127 12.38 -29.67 10.35
N ARG A 128 11.62 -28.61 10.04
CA ARG A 128 10.15 -28.62 9.86
C ARG A 128 9.76 -27.98 8.55
N ARG A 129 10.10 -28.62 7.43
CA ARG A 129 9.90 -28.08 6.07
C ARG A 129 8.47 -27.66 5.74
N TRP A 130 7.47 -28.30 6.35
CA TRP A 130 6.06 -27.92 6.19
C TRP A 130 5.76 -26.51 6.73
N ALA A 131 6.53 -26.04 7.72
CA ALA A 131 6.37 -24.72 8.31
C ALA A 131 6.96 -23.60 7.43
N TRP A 132 7.80 -23.93 6.45
CA TRP A 132 8.51 -22.92 5.64
C TRP A 132 7.57 -21.90 4.99
N PRO A 133 6.48 -22.28 4.28
CA PRO A 133 5.57 -21.33 3.67
C PRO A 133 4.95 -20.38 4.70
N VAL A 134 4.49 -20.91 5.84
CA VAL A 134 3.88 -20.13 6.92
C VAL A 134 4.90 -19.15 7.52
N VAL A 135 6.11 -19.61 7.82
CA VAL A 135 7.20 -18.76 8.36
C VAL A 135 7.53 -17.63 7.38
N THR A 136 7.55 -17.91 6.07
CA THR A 136 7.76 -16.87 5.05
C THR A 136 6.67 -15.80 5.13
N GLY A 137 5.40 -16.19 5.21
CA GLY A 137 4.28 -15.26 5.37
C GLY A 137 4.37 -14.42 6.64
N LEU A 138 4.67 -15.05 7.78
CA LEU A 138 4.79 -14.37 9.07
C LEU A 138 5.92 -13.32 9.08
N LEU A 139 7.10 -13.68 8.60
CA LEU A 139 8.25 -12.76 8.54
C LEU A 139 7.99 -11.58 7.61
N TRP A 140 7.27 -11.82 6.52
CA TRP A 140 6.94 -10.73 5.58
C TRP A 140 5.97 -9.73 6.21
N VAL A 141 4.90 -10.19 6.85
CA VAL A 141 3.95 -9.31 7.55
C VAL A 141 4.65 -8.55 8.68
N ALA A 142 5.51 -9.21 9.46
CA ALA A 142 6.23 -8.54 10.55
C ALA A 142 7.17 -7.43 10.04
N GLN A 143 7.83 -7.65 8.91
CA GLN A 143 8.67 -6.64 8.27
C GLN A 143 7.83 -5.45 7.79
N GLU A 144 6.69 -5.68 7.11
CA GLU A 144 5.80 -4.60 6.69
C GLU A 144 5.23 -3.85 7.89
N ALA A 145 4.78 -4.55 8.93
CA ALA A 145 4.27 -3.92 10.15
C ALA A 145 5.29 -2.99 10.83
N LEU A 146 6.59 -3.32 10.78
CA LEU A 146 7.67 -2.46 11.26
C LEU A 146 7.86 -1.24 10.35
N ARG A 147 7.91 -1.45 9.04
CA ARG A 147 8.12 -0.44 8.01
C ARG A 147 6.97 0.58 7.95
N ASP A 148 5.77 0.12 8.18
CA ASP A 148 4.55 0.94 8.14
C ASP A 148 4.40 1.86 9.36
N ARG A 149 5.28 1.73 10.37
CA ARG A 149 5.25 2.54 11.61
C ARG A 149 6.53 3.32 11.87
N THR A 150 7.63 2.97 11.22
CA THR A 150 8.96 3.54 11.52
C THR A 150 9.71 3.97 10.27
N PRO A 151 10.54 5.03 10.34
CA PRO A 151 10.47 6.15 11.30
C PRO A 151 9.33 7.11 10.96
N PHE A 152 9.04 8.10 11.82
CA PHE A 152 8.11 9.22 11.58
C PHE A 152 6.68 8.80 11.16
N GLY A 153 6.17 7.69 11.67
CA GLY A 153 4.86 7.14 11.30
C GLY A 153 4.90 6.13 10.16
N GLY A 154 6.11 5.82 9.64
CA GLY A 154 6.33 4.80 8.64
C GLY A 154 6.06 5.22 7.20
N PHE A 155 6.26 4.27 6.29
CA PHE A 155 6.02 4.44 4.86
C PHE A 155 5.39 3.16 4.28
N PRO A 156 4.06 2.99 4.37
CA PRO A 156 3.36 1.77 3.96
C PRO A 156 3.23 1.60 2.44
N TRP A 157 3.88 2.41 1.63
CA TRP A 157 3.92 2.26 0.18
C TRP A 157 4.66 0.99 -0.23
N GLY A 158 4.19 0.29 -1.26
CA GLY A 158 4.84 -0.93 -1.74
C GLY A 158 4.67 -2.16 -0.83
N ARG A 159 3.57 -2.25 -0.03
CA ARG A 159 3.16 -3.50 0.63
C ARG A 159 2.76 -4.53 -0.43
N LEU A 160 3.10 -5.80 -0.23
CA LEU A 160 2.74 -6.86 -1.18
C LEU A 160 1.24 -6.91 -1.49
N ALA A 161 0.40 -6.55 -0.52
CA ALA A 161 -1.04 -6.47 -0.71
C ALA A 161 -1.45 -5.55 -1.88
N PHE A 162 -0.75 -4.45 -2.07
CA PHE A 162 -1.07 -3.46 -3.10
C PHE A 162 -0.66 -3.90 -4.52
N SER A 163 0.16 -4.95 -4.64
CA SER A 163 0.46 -5.60 -5.93
C SER A 163 -0.65 -6.53 -6.40
N GLN A 164 -1.69 -6.74 -5.58
CA GLN A 164 -2.75 -7.73 -5.81
C GLN A 164 -4.07 -7.10 -6.26
N ASP A 165 -4.06 -5.87 -6.73
CA ASP A 165 -5.24 -5.08 -7.08
C ASP A 165 -6.12 -5.71 -8.18
N THR A 166 -5.55 -6.58 -9.02
CA THR A 166 -6.25 -7.35 -10.07
C THR A 166 -6.27 -8.87 -9.79
N SER A 167 -5.67 -9.30 -8.70
CA SER A 167 -5.54 -10.72 -8.32
C SER A 167 -6.78 -11.22 -7.56
N PRO A 168 -7.11 -12.51 -7.64
CA PRO A 168 -8.09 -13.12 -6.76
C PRO A 168 -7.78 -12.93 -5.27
N LEU A 169 -6.49 -12.86 -4.89
CA LEU A 169 -6.06 -12.67 -3.50
C LEU A 169 -6.51 -11.35 -2.90
N LEU A 170 -6.84 -10.34 -3.73
CA LEU A 170 -7.41 -9.07 -3.26
C LEU A 170 -8.65 -9.29 -2.37
N ARG A 171 -9.48 -10.30 -2.68
CA ARG A 171 -10.69 -10.58 -1.92
C ARG A 171 -10.43 -10.96 -0.46
N LEU A 172 -9.23 -11.46 -0.14
CA LEU A 172 -8.83 -11.74 1.24
C LEU A 172 -8.75 -10.47 2.10
N ALA A 173 -8.65 -9.29 1.48
CA ALA A 173 -8.73 -8.02 2.20
C ALA A 173 -10.06 -7.88 2.97
N TRP A 174 -11.17 -8.42 2.45
CA TRP A 174 -12.47 -8.44 3.12
C TRP A 174 -12.46 -9.19 4.46
N LEU A 175 -11.59 -10.22 4.60
CA LEU A 175 -11.49 -11.05 5.81
C LEU A 175 -10.57 -10.43 6.87
N GLY A 176 -9.39 -9.94 6.48
CA GLY A 176 -8.36 -9.52 7.43
C GLY A 176 -7.45 -8.38 6.94
N GLY A 177 -7.93 -7.57 5.99
CA GLY A 177 -7.23 -6.39 5.52
C GLY A 177 -5.98 -6.68 4.70
N ALA A 178 -5.21 -5.63 4.47
CA ALA A 178 -3.93 -5.73 3.75
C ALA A 178 -2.95 -6.74 4.37
N PRO A 179 -2.84 -6.89 5.71
CA PRO A 179 -1.94 -7.88 6.31
C PRO A 179 -2.24 -9.32 5.90
N LEU A 180 -3.51 -9.70 5.77
CA LEU A 180 -3.89 -11.05 5.33
C LEU A 180 -3.58 -11.28 3.85
N VAL A 181 -3.75 -10.27 3.01
CA VAL A 181 -3.35 -10.35 1.59
C VAL A 181 -1.83 -10.51 1.47
N THR A 182 -1.05 -9.68 2.18
CA THR A 182 0.42 -9.81 2.24
C THR A 182 0.83 -11.21 2.70
N PHE A 183 0.21 -11.72 3.78
CA PHE A 183 0.47 -13.08 4.28
C PHE A 183 0.21 -14.13 3.19
N ALA A 184 -0.92 -14.05 2.49
CA ALA A 184 -1.29 -15.01 1.45
C ALA A 184 -0.33 -14.98 0.26
N VAL A 185 0.11 -13.79 -0.20
CA VAL A 185 1.11 -13.64 -1.26
C VAL A 185 2.44 -14.27 -0.84
N ALA A 186 2.90 -13.96 0.36
CA ALA A 186 4.18 -14.47 0.87
C ALA A 186 4.11 -15.97 1.19
N LEU A 187 2.97 -16.47 1.68
CA LEU A 187 2.70 -17.90 1.85
C LEU A 187 2.77 -18.63 0.51
N THR A 188 2.14 -18.08 -0.54
CA THR A 188 2.21 -18.63 -1.91
C THR A 188 3.64 -18.68 -2.39
N GLY A 189 4.42 -17.62 -2.20
CA GLY A 189 5.86 -17.60 -2.51
C GLY A 189 6.64 -18.67 -1.74
N GLY A 190 6.34 -18.85 -0.44
CA GLY A 190 6.91 -19.91 0.38
C GLY A 190 6.56 -21.34 -0.09
N LEU A 191 5.33 -21.56 -0.59
CA LEU A 191 4.91 -22.82 -1.21
C LEU A 191 5.72 -23.10 -2.50
N LEU A 192 5.86 -22.09 -3.37
CA LEU A 192 6.67 -22.19 -4.58
C LEU A 192 8.14 -22.47 -4.26
N LEU A 193 8.69 -21.79 -3.26
CA LEU A 193 10.05 -22.03 -2.78
C LEU A 193 10.22 -23.45 -2.27
N ALA A 194 9.32 -23.93 -1.42
CA ALA A 194 9.37 -25.28 -0.87
C ALA A 194 9.25 -26.35 -1.96
N ALA A 195 8.43 -26.10 -2.98
CA ALA A 195 8.30 -26.98 -4.15
C ALA A 195 9.60 -27.04 -4.97
N GLY A 196 10.20 -25.89 -5.29
CA GLY A 196 11.45 -25.79 -6.03
C GLY A 196 12.65 -26.40 -5.27
N TRP A 197 12.71 -26.20 -3.93
CA TRP A 197 13.81 -26.68 -3.11
C TRP A 197 13.85 -28.22 -2.95
N ARG A 198 12.73 -28.90 -3.05
CA ARG A 198 12.66 -30.38 -2.94
C ARG A 198 13.25 -31.11 -4.14
N ARG A 199 13.42 -30.45 -5.27
CA ARG A 199 13.84 -31.10 -6.53
C ARG A 199 15.33 -31.10 -6.77
N TRP A 200 16.11 -30.54 -5.92
CA TRP A 200 17.50 -30.29 -6.23
C TRP A 200 18.42 -31.52 -6.25
N PRO A 201 18.21 -32.67 -5.63
CA PRO A 201 18.76 -33.94 -6.17
C PRO A 201 17.79 -35.11 -6.03
N GLY A 202 17.54 -35.86 -7.10
CA GLY A 202 17.00 -37.18 -7.04
C GLY A 202 15.80 -37.46 -7.95
N ARG A 203 16.02 -38.29 -8.97
CA ARG A 203 15.05 -38.81 -9.95
C ARG A 203 14.02 -39.81 -9.40
N ASP A 204 13.69 -39.79 -8.13
CA ASP A 204 12.70 -40.70 -7.57
C ASP A 204 11.28 -40.17 -7.89
N ARG A 205 10.46 -40.98 -8.57
CA ARG A 205 9.07 -40.65 -8.93
C ARG A 205 8.21 -40.27 -7.73
N ARG A 206 8.53 -40.76 -6.54
CA ARG A 206 7.89 -40.36 -5.26
C ARG A 206 8.13 -38.89 -4.88
N GLY A 207 9.16 -38.23 -5.42
CA GLY A 207 9.48 -36.84 -5.20
C GLY A 207 8.53 -35.84 -5.89
N TRP A 208 7.70 -36.25 -6.85
CA TRP A 208 6.80 -35.35 -7.58
C TRP A 208 5.48 -35.06 -6.84
N VAL A 209 4.95 -36.02 -6.09
CA VAL A 209 3.69 -35.88 -5.37
C VAL A 209 3.72 -34.70 -4.38
N PRO A 210 4.73 -34.58 -3.50
CA PRO A 210 4.79 -33.43 -2.60
C PRO A 210 5.03 -32.09 -3.30
N VAL A 211 5.70 -32.07 -4.46
CA VAL A 211 5.84 -30.86 -5.28
C VAL A 211 4.50 -30.47 -5.88
N ALA A 212 3.79 -31.43 -6.46
CA ALA A 212 2.45 -31.21 -7.02
C ALA A 212 1.47 -30.71 -5.95
N LEU A 213 1.51 -31.27 -4.73
CA LEU A 213 0.67 -30.83 -3.62
C LEU A 213 0.98 -29.39 -3.20
N LEU A 214 2.25 -28.98 -3.15
CA LEU A 214 2.61 -27.61 -2.80
C LEU A 214 2.16 -26.61 -3.87
N VAL A 215 2.32 -26.95 -5.14
CA VAL A 215 1.82 -26.13 -6.26
C VAL A 215 0.29 -26.09 -6.26
N ALA A 216 -0.37 -27.23 -6.07
CA ALA A 216 -1.82 -27.29 -5.95
C ALA A 216 -2.34 -26.45 -4.76
N SER A 217 -1.62 -26.46 -3.62
CA SER A 217 -1.97 -25.60 -2.47
C SER A 217 -1.85 -24.11 -2.80
N ALA A 218 -0.81 -23.71 -3.55
CA ALA A 218 -0.66 -22.32 -4.00
C ALA A 218 -1.81 -21.90 -4.94
N LEU A 219 -2.16 -22.77 -5.87
CA LEU A 219 -3.30 -22.56 -6.79
C LEU A 219 -4.64 -22.57 -6.05
N ALA A 220 -4.82 -23.49 -5.10
CA ALA A 220 -6.03 -23.58 -4.29
C ALA A 220 -6.22 -22.36 -3.38
N LEU A 221 -5.13 -21.82 -2.79
CA LEU A 221 -5.18 -20.58 -2.02
C LEU A 221 -5.61 -19.41 -2.90
N THR A 222 -4.99 -19.28 -4.08
CA THR A 222 -5.28 -18.19 -5.01
C THR A 222 -6.70 -18.30 -5.58
N GLY A 223 -7.09 -19.48 -6.06
CA GLY A 223 -8.43 -19.75 -6.61
C GLY A 223 -9.51 -19.75 -5.54
N GLY A 224 -9.22 -20.29 -4.35
CA GLY A 224 -10.12 -20.30 -3.20
C GLY A 224 -10.49 -18.89 -2.70
N ALA A 225 -9.62 -17.92 -2.91
CA ALA A 225 -9.93 -16.52 -2.60
C ALA A 225 -11.14 -15.99 -3.39
N LEU A 226 -11.46 -16.56 -4.55
CA LEU A 226 -12.65 -16.21 -5.33
C LEU A 226 -13.97 -16.56 -4.61
N LEU A 227 -13.94 -17.49 -3.64
CA LEU A 227 -15.09 -17.88 -2.83
C LEU A 227 -15.37 -16.88 -1.70
N VAL A 228 -14.42 -15.99 -1.40
CA VAL A 228 -14.62 -14.95 -0.39
C VAL A 228 -15.63 -13.93 -0.93
N PRO A 229 -16.72 -13.65 -0.19
CA PRO A 229 -17.66 -12.61 -0.57
C PRO A 229 -16.97 -11.24 -0.57
N THR A 230 -17.57 -10.30 -1.29
CA THR A 230 -17.11 -8.90 -1.30
C THR A 230 -18.30 -8.00 -1.01
N GLY A 231 -18.02 -6.80 -0.52
CA GLY A 231 -19.06 -5.86 -0.10
C GLY A 231 -19.48 -6.03 1.36
N ALA A 232 -20.23 -5.08 1.83
CA ALA A 232 -20.87 -5.07 3.15
C ALA A 232 -22.38 -4.87 2.96
N ALA A 233 -23.15 -5.02 4.04
CA ALA A 233 -24.59 -4.80 3.97
C ALA A 233 -24.89 -3.40 3.44
N GLY A 234 -25.60 -3.33 2.32
CA GLY A 234 -26.01 -2.09 1.68
C GLY A 234 -27.23 -1.50 2.36
N THR A 235 -27.41 -0.19 2.18
CA THR A 235 -28.61 0.53 2.67
C THR A 235 -29.81 0.42 1.72
N GLY A 236 -29.60 -0.16 0.53
CA GLY A 236 -30.56 -0.09 -0.60
C GLY A 236 -30.60 1.27 -1.29
N ARG A 237 -29.86 2.26 -0.78
CA ARG A 237 -29.76 3.62 -1.33
C ARG A 237 -28.55 3.76 -2.25
N THR A 238 -28.68 4.62 -3.21
CA THR A 238 -27.59 5.02 -4.11
C THR A 238 -27.42 6.53 -4.09
N VAL A 239 -26.27 7.01 -4.49
CA VAL A 239 -25.94 8.42 -4.65
C VAL A 239 -25.23 8.62 -5.99
N THR A 240 -25.64 9.63 -6.76
CA THR A 240 -24.95 10.02 -7.99
C THR A 240 -23.83 10.99 -7.64
N VAL A 241 -22.58 10.57 -7.84
CA VAL A 241 -21.40 11.36 -7.53
C VAL A 241 -20.74 11.84 -8.82
N ALA A 242 -20.42 13.12 -8.88
CA ALA A 242 -19.55 13.69 -9.90
C ALA A 242 -18.14 13.89 -9.32
N VAL A 243 -17.13 13.34 -9.99
CA VAL A 243 -15.72 13.64 -9.72
C VAL A 243 -15.25 14.65 -10.75
N VAL A 244 -14.68 15.75 -10.29
CA VAL A 244 -14.15 16.83 -11.14
C VAL A 244 -12.63 16.79 -11.08
N GLN A 245 -12.00 16.50 -12.22
CA GLN A 245 -10.56 16.59 -12.44
C GLN A 245 -10.29 17.87 -13.24
N GLY A 246 -9.87 18.94 -12.56
CA GLY A 246 -9.69 20.26 -13.17
C GLY A 246 -8.43 20.39 -14.01
N ASN A 247 -7.44 19.53 -13.73
CA ASN A 247 -6.08 19.63 -14.27
C ASN A 247 -5.32 20.86 -13.75
N VAL A 248 -4.03 20.94 -14.04
CA VAL A 248 -3.16 22.09 -13.75
C VAL A 248 -2.62 22.68 -15.05
N PRO A 249 -2.38 24.00 -15.11
CA PRO A 249 -1.84 24.64 -16.33
C PRO A 249 -0.42 24.15 -16.68
N ARG A 250 0.38 23.82 -15.65
CA ARG A 250 1.72 23.23 -15.77
C ARG A 250 1.94 22.21 -14.69
N LEU A 251 2.71 21.17 -15.02
CA LEU A 251 3.12 20.15 -14.05
C LEU A 251 4.29 20.64 -13.20
N GLY A 252 4.40 20.10 -11.99
CA GLY A 252 5.50 20.35 -11.10
C GLY A 252 5.18 21.24 -9.91
N LEU A 253 6.21 21.60 -9.14
CA LEU A 253 6.06 22.41 -7.91
C LEU A 253 5.55 23.84 -8.17
N ASP A 254 5.63 24.31 -9.39
CA ASP A 254 5.10 25.62 -9.81
C ASP A 254 3.57 25.72 -9.75
N PHE A 255 2.87 24.62 -9.49
CA PHE A 255 1.40 24.63 -9.37
C PHE A 255 0.93 25.62 -8.29
N ASN A 256 1.71 25.85 -7.23
CA ASN A 256 1.41 26.84 -6.21
C ASN A 256 1.37 28.28 -6.76
N ALA A 257 2.19 28.60 -7.77
CA ALA A 257 2.16 29.88 -8.45
C ALA A 257 0.93 30.05 -9.36
N GLN A 258 0.23 28.94 -9.63
CA GLN A 258 -0.92 28.89 -10.53
C GLN A 258 -2.24 28.64 -9.78
N ARG A 259 -2.27 28.89 -8.46
CA ARG A 259 -3.40 28.59 -7.56
C ARG A 259 -4.76 29.03 -8.09
N GLN A 260 -4.83 30.27 -8.60
CA GLN A 260 -6.08 30.81 -9.13
C GLN A 260 -6.56 30.05 -10.38
N ALA A 261 -5.63 29.64 -11.25
CA ALA A 261 -5.98 28.89 -12.45
C ALA A 261 -6.44 27.47 -12.10
N VAL A 262 -5.82 26.82 -11.11
CA VAL A 262 -6.26 25.50 -10.62
C VAL A 262 -7.68 25.58 -10.06
N LEU A 263 -7.97 26.57 -9.19
CA LEU A 263 -9.31 26.78 -8.66
C LEU A 263 -10.32 27.03 -9.80
N ASN A 264 -9.99 27.94 -10.72
CA ASN A 264 -10.87 28.26 -11.83
C ASN A 264 -11.17 27.03 -12.71
N ASN A 265 -10.18 26.18 -12.98
CA ASN A 265 -10.39 24.96 -13.76
C ASN A 265 -11.45 24.04 -13.12
N HIS A 266 -11.46 23.90 -11.80
CA HIS A 266 -12.45 23.09 -11.09
C HIS A 266 -13.83 23.77 -11.08
N VAL A 267 -13.87 25.09 -10.86
CA VAL A 267 -15.09 25.88 -10.95
C VAL A 267 -15.70 25.77 -12.34
N ASP A 268 -14.92 26.07 -13.38
CA ASP A 268 -15.41 26.10 -14.78
C ASP A 268 -15.86 24.71 -15.25
N ALA A 269 -15.16 23.62 -14.82
CA ALA A 269 -15.61 22.26 -15.09
C ALA A 269 -16.95 21.93 -14.41
N THR A 270 -17.18 22.47 -13.21
CA THR A 270 -18.45 22.30 -12.48
C THR A 270 -19.57 23.12 -13.11
N LEU A 271 -19.29 24.35 -13.56
CA LEU A 271 -20.26 25.18 -14.28
C LEU A 271 -20.65 24.56 -15.62
N GLU A 272 -19.70 23.97 -16.35
CA GLU A 272 -20.00 23.22 -17.60
C GLU A 272 -20.86 21.98 -17.30
N LEU A 273 -20.61 21.27 -16.20
CA LEU A 273 -21.48 20.20 -15.77
C LEU A 273 -22.90 20.71 -15.47
N ALA A 274 -23.03 21.81 -14.72
CA ALA A 274 -24.31 22.43 -14.40
C ALA A 274 -25.10 22.80 -15.66
N ALA A 275 -24.47 23.46 -16.61
CA ALA A 275 -25.08 23.77 -17.91
C ALA A 275 -25.55 22.51 -18.67
N GLY A 276 -24.78 21.43 -18.63
CA GLY A 276 -25.19 20.14 -19.20
C GLY A 276 -26.36 19.48 -18.47
N VAL A 277 -26.48 19.68 -17.16
CA VAL A 277 -27.63 19.22 -16.35
C VAL A 277 -28.89 20.02 -16.72
N ASP A 278 -28.78 21.33 -16.82
CA ASP A 278 -29.90 22.22 -17.15
C ASP A 278 -30.39 22.01 -18.59
N ALA A 279 -29.46 21.66 -19.48
CA ALA A 279 -29.80 21.27 -20.86
C ALA A 279 -30.34 19.83 -20.99
N GLY A 280 -30.42 19.06 -19.89
CA GLY A 280 -30.88 17.66 -19.88
C GLY A 280 -29.92 16.67 -20.54
N THR A 281 -28.67 17.06 -20.83
CA THR A 281 -27.65 16.21 -21.49
C THR A 281 -26.81 15.43 -20.47
N ARG A 282 -26.88 15.81 -19.21
CA ARG A 282 -26.17 15.16 -18.09
C ARG A 282 -27.12 14.93 -16.91
N PRO A 283 -27.01 13.81 -16.17
CA PRO A 283 -27.78 13.62 -14.96
C PRO A 283 -27.30 14.60 -13.86
N ARG A 284 -28.24 15.06 -13.02
CA ARG A 284 -27.90 15.90 -11.86
C ARG A 284 -27.17 15.05 -10.80
N PRO A 285 -25.98 15.45 -10.33
CA PRO A 285 -25.32 14.77 -9.22
C PRO A 285 -26.00 15.13 -7.90
N ASP A 286 -25.97 14.18 -6.96
CA ASP A 286 -26.33 14.42 -5.56
C ASP A 286 -25.15 15.00 -4.75
N LEU A 287 -23.92 14.79 -5.26
CA LEU A 287 -22.66 15.20 -4.65
C LEU A 287 -21.61 15.44 -5.71
N VAL A 288 -20.82 16.49 -5.54
CA VAL A 288 -19.62 16.75 -6.34
C VAL A 288 -18.38 16.59 -5.46
N VAL A 289 -17.32 15.98 -5.98
CA VAL A 289 -16.05 15.83 -5.29
C VAL A 289 -14.94 16.49 -6.12
N TRP A 290 -14.26 17.44 -5.50
CA TRP A 290 -13.04 18.06 -6.03
C TRP A 290 -11.83 17.41 -5.36
N PRO A 291 -10.67 17.35 -6.02
CA PRO A 291 -9.47 16.71 -5.48
C PRO A 291 -8.80 17.54 -4.37
N GLU A 292 -7.77 16.93 -3.75
CA GLU A 292 -6.85 17.62 -2.84
C GLU A 292 -6.24 18.84 -3.54
N ASN A 293 -6.09 19.93 -2.80
CA ASN A 293 -5.51 21.18 -3.32
C ASN A 293 -6.24 21.77 -4.56
N SER A 294 -7.50 21.46 -4.76
CA SER A 294 -8.32 22.16 -5.77
C SER A 294 -8.46 23.65 -5.48
N SER A 295 -8.27 24.06 -4.22
CA SER A 295 -8.06 25.44 -3.80
C SER A 295 -6.85 25.56 -2.89
N ASP A 296 -5.72 25.99 -3.44
CA ASP A 296 -4.53 26.40 -2.68
C ASP A 296 -4.62 27.83 -2.13
N ILE A 297 -5.70 28.51 -2.42
CA ILE A 297 -6.09 29.80 -1.85
C ILE A 297 -7.09 29.50 -0.75
N ASP A 298 -6.81 29.92 0.49
CA ASP A 298 -7.70 29.71 1.61
C ASP A 298 -9.07 30.36 1.35
N PRO A 299 -10.12 29.59 1.02
CA PRO A 299 -11.40 30.14 0.59
C PRO A 299 -12.22 30.73 1.77
N LEU A 300 -11.78 30.47 3.01
CA LEU A 300 -12.42 31.05 4.20
C LEU A 300 -11.89 32.45 4.51
N ARG A 301 -10.71 32.81 3.97
CA ARG A 301 -10.06 34.10 4.19
C ARG A 301 -9.98 34.94 2.90
N ASN A 302 -10.14 34.33 1.74
CA ASN A 302 -10.16 35.01 0.45
C ASN A 302 -11.58 34.99 -0.11
N ALA A 303 -12.26 36.14 -0.05
CA ALA A 303 -13.64 36.28 -0.48
C ALA A 303 -13.86 35.85 -1.95
N SER A 304 -12.95 36.26 -2.86
CA SER A 304 -13.06 35.89 -4.27
C SER A 304 -12.98 34.39 -4.50
N ALA A 305 -12.10 33.66 -3.78
CA ALA A 305 -12.04 32.21 -3.86
C ALA A 305 -13.32 31.57 -3.30
N GLY A 306 -13.82 32.04 -2.17
CA GLY A 306 -15.09 31.57 -1.58
C GLY A 306 -16.29 31.81 -2.51
N GLU A 307 -16.40 33.00 -3.11
CA GLU A 307 -17.45 33.36 -4.06
C GLU A 307 -17.43 32.46 -5.31
N ARG A 308 -16.26 32.18 -5.87
CA ARG A 308 -16.10 31.27 -7.03
C ARG A 308 -16.56 29.85 -6.71
N ILE A 309 -16.24 29.33 -5.52
CA ILE A 309 -16.71 27.99 -5.08
C ILE A 309 -18.22 28.01 -4.85
N SER A 310 -18.76 29.07 -4.22
CA SER A 310 -20.21 29.24 -4.04
C SER A 310 -20.94 29.29 -5.38
N GLN A 311 -20.41 30.04 -6.36
CA GLN A 311 -20.97 30.09 -7.73
C GLN A 311 -21.08 28.69 -8.32
N ALA A 312 -20.07 27.84 -8.18
CA ALA A 312 -20.10 26.47 -8.69
C ALA A 312 -21.13 25.61 -7.94
N ALA A 313 -21.18 25.70 -6.60
CA ALA A 313 -22.12 24.95 -5.78
C ALA A 313 -23.57 25.34 -6.06
N ASP A 314 -23.85 26.64 -6.18
CA ASP A 314 -25.19 27.17 -6.46
C ASP A 314 -25.64 26.75 -7.85
N ALA A 315 -24.78 26.85 -8.88
CA ALA A 315 -25.10 26.48 -10.25
C ALA A 315 -25.43 24.99 -10.39
N ILE A 316 -24.66 24.10 -9.76
CA ILE A 316 -24.92 22.65 -9.83
C ILE A 316 -26.07 22.21 -8.92
N GLY A 317 -26.38 22.98 -7.88
CA GLY A 317 -27.44 22.69 -6.91
C GLY A 317 -27.15 21.46 -6.04
N ALA A 318 -25.88 21.11 -5.85
CA ALA A 318 -25.43 19.96 -5.05
C ALA A 318 -24.24 20.37 -4.17
N PRO A 319 -24.06 19.76 -2.99
CA PRO A 319 -22.89 20.00 -2.17
C PRO A 319 -21.60 19.58 -2.87
N ILE A 320 -20.52 20.34 -2.67
CA ILE A 320 -19.19 20.04 -3.20
C ILE A 320 -18.25 19.74 -2.03
N LEU A 321 -17.60 18.58 -2.04
CA LEU A 321 -16.45 18.33 -1.16
C LEU A 321 -15.20 18.91 -1.83
N VAL A 322 -14.68 19.99 -1.27
CA VAL A 322 -13.56 20.77 -1.80
C VAL A 322 -12.28 20.43 -1.04
N GLY A 323 -11.23 20.00 -1.73
CA GLY A 323 -9.91 19.89 -1.15
C GLY A 323 -9.20 21.25 -1.13
N ALA A 324 -8.84 21.75 0.05
CA ALA A 324 -8.30 23.09 0.20
C ALA A 324 -7.09 23.14 1.15
N VAL A 325 -6.20 24.12 0.91
CA VAL A 325 -5.15 24.52 1.85
C VAL A 325 -5.63 25.70 2.66
N LEU A 326 -5.77 25.52 3.96
CA LEU A 326 -6.18 26.55 4.90
C LEU A 326 -4.99 27.09 5.67
N LEU A 327 -4.99 28.39 5.96
CA LEU A 327 -4.02 28.99 6.85
C LEU A 327 -4.20 28.44 8.28
N GLY A 328 -3.11 28.06 8.90
CA GLY A 328 -3.08 27.54 10.26
C GLY A 328 -3.25 28.64 11.32
N PRO A 329 -3.29 28.24 12.61
CA PRO A 329 -3.40 29.19 13.71
C PRO A 329 -2.16 30.09 13.83
N ASP A 330 -0.98 29.55 13.48
CA ASP A 330 0.30 30.23 13.61
C ASP A 330 0.89 30.58 12.23
N ARG A 331 1.77 31.59 12.20
CA ARG A 331 2.54 31.94 10.99
C ARG A 331 3.39 30.76 10.55
N GLY A 332 3.41 30.47 9.24
CA GLY A 332 4.19 29.36 8.66
C GLY A 332 3.57 27.99 8.86
N ARG A 333 2.31 27.92 9.35
CA ARG A 333 1.56 26.67 9.45
C ARG A 333 0.32 26.71 8.56
N VAL A 334 0.00 25.58 7.95
CA VAL A 334 -1.17 25.39 7.11
C VAL A 334 -1.86 24.06 7.44
N ARG A 335 -3.08 23.88 6.95
CA ARG A 335 -3.86 22.65 7.06
C ARG A 335 -4.28 22.19 5.69
N ASN A 336 -4.12 20.91 5.41
CA ASN A 336 -4.71 20.25 4.26
C ASN A 336 -6.10 19.76 4.67
N ALA A 337 -7.15 20.18 3.98
CA ALA A 337 -8.51 20.00 4.46
C ALA A 337 -9.50 19.65 3.34
N GLY A 338 -10.46 18.77 3.67
CA GLY A 338 -11.71 18.57 2.94
C GLY A 338 -12.80 19.44 3.55
N ILE A 339 -13.41 20.31 2.76
CA ILE A 339 -14.47 21.24 3.18
C ILE A 339 -15.74 20.92 2.42
N LEU A 340 -16.83 20.68 3.12
CA LEU A 340 -18.13 20.57 2.46
C LEU A 340 -18.69 21.96 2.17
N TRP A 341 -18.90 22.26 0.90
CA TRP A 341 -19.47 23.51 0.43
C TRP A 341 -20.91 23.30 -0.03
N ARG A 342 -21.86 23.97 0.59
CA ARG A 342 -23.29 23.77 0.33
C ARG A 342 -23.86 24.88 -0.54
N PRO A 343 -24.76 24.57 -1.49
CA PRO A 343 -25.51 25.59 -2.23
C PRO A 343 -26.23 26.57 -1.28
N GLY A 344 -26.17 27.85 -1.60
CA GLY A 344 -26.84 28.94 -0.89
C GLY A 344 -26.28 29.28 0.49
N THR A 345 -25.47 28.43 1.11
CA THR A 345 -24.93 28.63 2.47
C THR A 345 -23.41 28.66 2.57
N GLY A 346 -22.70 28.19 1.52
CA GLY A 346 -21.25 28.17 1.48
C GLY A 346 -20.59 27.06 2.31
N ALA A 347 -19.45 27.35 2.94
CA ALA A 347 -18.64 26.38 3.66
C ALA A 347 -19.34 25.89 4.95
N ASP A 348 -19.54 24.57 5.07
CA ASP A 348 -20.02 23.93 6.30
C ASP A 348 -18.83 23.52 7.19
N LEU A 349 -18.44 24.43 8.10
CA LEU A 349 -17.29 24.21 8.97
C LEU A 349 -17.51 23.10 10.01
N SER A 350 -18.76 22.69 10.25
CA SER A 350 -19.06 21.54 11.11
C SER A 350 -18.62 20.21 10.48
N GLN A 351 -18.52 20.18 9.16
CA GLN A 351 -18.08 19.02 8.34
C GLN A 351 -16.64 19.19 7.82
N LEU A 352 -15.84 20.11 8.39
CA LEU A 352 -14.44 20.28 8.02
C LEU A 352 -13.63 19.05 8.46
N TYR A 353 -12.94 18.41 7.52
CA TYR A 353 -11.90 17.41 7.80
C TYR A 353 -10.51 18.03 7.60
N THR A 354 -9.60 17.78 8.52
CA THR A 354 -8.18 18.12 8.36
C THR A 354 -7.38 16.83 8.28
N LYS A 355 -6.49 16.71 7.29
CA LYS A 355 -5.60 15.58 7.08
C LYS A 355 -4.87 15.21 8.37
N ARG A 356 -5.00 13.98 8.83
CA ARG A 356 -4.46 13.50 10.11
C ARG A 356 -2.99 13.07 10.00
N HIS A 357 -2.58 12.67 8.80
CA HIS A 357 -1.23 12.18 8.58
C HIS A 357 -0.52 12.93 7.45
N PRO A 358 -0.02 14.15 7.74
CA PRO A 358 0.81 14.88 6.79
C PRO A 358 2.05 14.07 6.41
N VAL A 359 2.47 14.16 5.14
CA VAL A 359 3.58 13.38 4.59
C VAL A 359 4.92 13.95 5.07
N PRO A 360 5.75 13.15 5.77
CA PRO A 360 7.09 13.59 6.16
C PRO A 360 7.93 14.00 4.95
N PHE A 361 8.67 15.09 5.06
CA PHE A 361 9.53 15.69 4.04
C PHE A 361 8.83 16.26 2.80
N ALA A 362 7.50 16.12 2.71
CA ALA A 362 6.69 16.72 1.66
C ALA A 362 5.74 17.81 2.20
N GLU A 363 5.07 17.52 3.31
CA GLU A 363 4.12 18.45 3.95
C GLU A 363 4.66 19.05 5.26
N TYR A 364 5.59 18.38 5.92
CA TYR A 364 6.37 18.93 7.04
C TYR A 364 7.77 18.32 7.04
N VAL A 365 8.73 19.00 7.69
CA VAL A 365 10.11 18.50 7.75
C VAL A 365 10.48 18.08 9.17
N PRO A 366 10.50 16.76 9.46
CA PRO A 366 10.99 16.30 10.76
C PRO A 366 12.47 16.66 10.93
N LEU A 367 12.86 17.06 12.16
CA LEU A 367 14.24 17.42 12.47
C LEU A 367 14.86 18.38 11.43
N ARG A 368 14.14 19.43 11.06
CA ARG A 368 14.46 20.37 9.96
C ARG A 368 15.92 20.82 9.95
N THR A 369 16.52 21.08 11.11
CA THR A 369 17.93 21.50 11.23
C THR A 369 18.87 20.42 10.69
N ILE A 370 18.64 19.16 11.06
CA ILE A 370 19.45 18.02 10.59
C ILE A 370 19.15 17.74 9.11
N ALA A 371 17.88 17.76 8.73
CA ALA A 371 17.47 17.54 7.34
C ALA A 371 18.09 18.57 6.39
N ARG A 372 18.20 19.84 6.81
CA ARG A 372 18.84 20.92 6.03
C ARG A 372 20.35 20.72 5.85
N MET A 373 21.04 20.07 6.80
CA MET A 373 22.46 19.71 6.63
C MET A 373 22.65 18.64 5.54
N VAL A 374 21.65 17.78 5.35
CA VAL A 374 21.67 16.72 4.34
C VAL A 374 21.23 17.26 2.97
N SER A 375 20.17 18.05 2.91
CA SER A 375 19.64 18.60 1.65
C SER A 375 18.96 19.94 1.87
N LYS A 376 19.32 20.94 1.03
CA LYS A 376 18.62 22.24 0.99
C LYS A 376 17.21 22.16 0.38
N GLN A 377 16.84 21.03 -0.23
CA GLN A 377 15.50 20.80 -0.79
C GLN A 377 14.39 20.88 0.27
N VAL A 378 14.72 20.68 1.54
CA VAL A 378 13.77 20.85 2.65
C VAL A 378 13.21 22.28 2.75
N ASP A 379 13.88 23.27 2.16
CA ASP A 379 13.43 24.66 2.14
C ASP A 379 12.30 24.90 1.11
N LEU A 380 12.01 23.92 0.23
CA LEU A 380 10.82 23.94 -0.62
C LEU A 380 9.53 23.80 0.20
N VAL A 381 9.59 23.11 1.34
CA VAL A 381 8.48 23.04 2.31
C VAL A 381 8.52 24.32 3.16
N ARG A 382 7.90 25.38 2.64
CA ARG A 382 7.90 26.72 3.28
C ARG A 382 7.04 26.77 4.53
N ASN A 383 5.89 26.09 4.51
CA ASN A 383 4.93 26.00 5.61
C ASN A 383 4.75 24.55 6.02
N ASP A 384 4.78 24.26 7.32
CA ASP A 384 4.51 22.92 7.82
C ASP A 384 2.99 22.69 7.94
N PHE A 385 2.51 21.58 7.40
CA PHE A 385 1.12 21.17 7.56
C PHE A 385 0.89 20.60 8.95
N VAL A 386 -0.16 21.08 9.59
CA VAL A 386 -0.57 20.67 10.94
C VAL A 386 -1.54 19.49 10.82
N PRO A 387 -1.31 18.39 11.54
CA PRO A 387 -2.22 17.23 11.52
C PRO A 387 -3.57 17.58 12.16
N GLY A 388 -4.64 16.94 11.62
CA GLY A 388 -5.96 16.90 12.23
C GLY A 388 -6.05 15.80 13.29
N GLU A 389 -7.14 15.84 14.08
CA GLU A 389 -7.37 14.89 15.17
C GLU A 389 -8.57 13.97 14.90
N ARG A 390 -9.57 14.44 14.16
CA ARG A 390 -10.82 13.74 13.94
C ARG A 390 -10.76 12.84 12.71
N PRO A 391 -11.43 11.66 12.71
CA PRO A 391 -11.63 10.88 11.49
C PRO A 391 -12.34 11.68 10.39
N GLY A 392 -12.03 11.40 9.14
CA GLY A 392 -12.59 12.06 7.98
C GLY A 392 -14.04 11.66 7.69
N VAL A 393 -14.94 11.84 8.65
CA VAL A 393 -16.37 11.55 8.50
C VAL A 393 -17.11 12.83 8.14
N VAL A 394 -17.57 12.92 6.89
CA VAL A 394 -18.25 14.10 6.34
C VAL A 394 -19.69 13.76 5.98
N ARG A 395 -20.66 14.42 6.62
CA ARG A 395 -22.10 14.23 6.38
C ARG A 395 -22.57 15.20 5.28
N SER A 396 -22.56 14.72 4.04
CA SER A 396 -22.89 15.58 2.90
C SER A 396 -24.41 15.89 2.78
N GLY A 397 -25.26 15.14 3.44
CA GLY A 397 -26.72 15.10 3.27
C GLY A 397 -27.14 13.82 2.56
N PRO A 398 -26.85 13.65 1.27
CA PRO A 398 -27.19 12.43 0.54
C PRO A 398 -26.43 11.18 1.05
N ALA A 399 -25.19 11.34 1.53
CA ALA A 399 -24.36 10.24 2.04
C ALA A 399 -23.47 10.68 3.22
N VAL A 400 -22.98 9.70 3.98
CA VAL A 400 -21.87 9.87 4.91
C VAL A 400 -20.59 9.43 4.21
N LEU A 401 -19.67 10.36 4.02
CA LEU A 401 -18.42 10.15 3.32
C LEU A 401 -17.30 9.82 4.29
N GLY A 402 -16.42 8.91 3.92
CA GLY A 402 -15.12 8.73 4.54
C GLY A 402 -14.07 9.47 3.72
N ASP A 403 -13.78 10.69 4.09
CA ASP A 403 -12.78 11.51 3.42
C ASP A 403 -11.38 11.11 3.87
N VAL A 404 -10.55 10.75 2.91
CA VAL A 404 -9.17 10.26 3.09
C VAL A 404 -8.29 11.06 2.12
N ILE A 405 -7.34 11.82 2.66
CA ILE A 405 -6.56 12.73 1.81
C ILE A 405 -5.24 12.07 1.40
N CYS A 406 -5.11 11.77 0.11
CA CYS A 406 -3.88 11.38 -0.59
C CYS A 406 -3.21 10.15 0.06
N PHE A 407 -2.00 10.30 0.58
CA PHE A 407 -1.18 9.26 1.18
C PHE A 407 -1.86 8.52 2.36
N GLU A 408 -2.86 9.11 3.00
CA GLU A 408 -3.61 8.48 4.09
C GLU A 408 -4.27 7.15 3.69
N VAL A 409 -4.58 6.95 2.41
CA VAL A 409 -5.14 5.70 1.88
C VAL A 409 -4.24 4.49 2.11
N ALA A 410 -2.94 4.72 2.26
CA ALA A 410 -1.97 3.67 2.54
C ALA A 410 -2.06 3.13 3.99
N TYR A 411 -2.61 3.90 4.94
CA TYR A 411 -2.70 3.56 6.36
C TYR A 411 -4.01 2.88 6.72
N ASP A 412 -3.96 1.62 7.13
CA ASP A 412 -5.13 0.78 7.48
C ASP A 412 -6.03 1.45 8.54
N GLY A 413 -5.42 1.98 9.61
CA GLY A 413 -6.13 2.57 10.73
C GLY A 413 -6.91 3.83 10.34
N LEU A 414 -6.32 4.70 9.50
CA LEU A 414 -6.96 5.96 9.11
C LEU A 414 -8.24 5.72 8.32
N VAL A 415 -8.18 4.80 7.34
CA VAL A 415 -9.36 4.45 6.54
C VAL A 415 -10.42 3.74 7.38
N ARG A 416 -10.00 2.79 8.23
CA ARG A 416 -10.92 2.09 9.14
C ARG A 416 -11.66 3.05 10.06
N ASP A 417 -10.98 4.04 10.62
CA ASP A 417 -11.59 5.01 11.54
C ASP A 417 -12.74 5.79 10.87
N THR A 418 -12.67 6.06 9.56
CA THR A 418 -13.78 6.70 8.84
C THR A 418 -14.98 5.77 8.72
N VAL A 419 -14.74 4.49 8.46
CA VAL A 419 -15.80 3.48 8.35
C VAL A 419 -16.44 3.20 9.71
N ASP A 420 -15.64 3.14 10.77
CA ASP A 420 -16.13 3.01 12.15
C ASP A 420 -16.94 4.24 12.57
N GLY A 421 -16.62 5.42 12.05
CA GLY A 421 -17.38 6.66 12.20
C GLY A 421 -18.66 6.73 11.37
N GLY A 422 -18.98 5.68 10.60
CA GLY A 422 -20.24 5.54 9.84
C GLY A 422 -20.14 5.93 8.37
N ALA A 423 -18.94 6.03 7.79
CA ALA A 423 -18.80 6.30 6.35
C ALA A 423 -19.48 5.22 5.51
N GLN A 424 -20.28 5.65 4.55
CA GLN A 424 -21.04 4.80 3.61
C GLN A 424 -20.35 4.66 2.25
N LEU A 425 -19.50 5.63 1.92
CA LEU A 425 -18.72 5.74 0.70
C LEU A 425 -17.33 6.29 1.06
N LEU A 426 -16.27 5.70 0.52
CA LEU A 426 -14.92 6.23 0.69
C LEU A 426 -14.59 7.23 -0.41
N VAL A 427 -14.02 8.35 -0.02
CA VAL A 427 -13.56 9.41 -0.93
C VAL A 427 -12.07 9.61 -0.70
N VAL A 428 -11.25 9.42 -1.74
CA VAL A 428 -9.83 9.70 -1.70
C VAL A 428 -9.56 10.94 -2.55
N GLN A 429 -9.33 12.06 -1.87
CA GLN A 429 -8.90 13.30 -2.52
C GLN A 429 -7.38 13.28 -2.65
N THR A 430 -6.84 13.45 -3.86
CA THR A 430 -5.40 13.40 -4.08
C THR A 430 -4.92 14.46 -5.07
N ASN A 431 -3.67 14.87 -4.91
CA ASN A 431 -2.99 15.76 -5.84
C ASN A 431 -1.74 15.07 -6.39
N ASN A 432 -1.82 14.57 -7.60
CA ASN A 432 -0.72 13.89 -8.28
C ASN A 432 0.06 14.83 -9.24
N ALA A 433 -0.12 16.16 -9.15
CA ALA A 433 0.49 17.13 -10.07
C ALA A 433 2.03 17.17 -9.99
N THR A 434 2.60 16.70 -8.88
CA THR A 434 4.06 16.64 -8.65
C THR A 434 4.64 15.23 -8.85
N PHE A 435 3.82 14.28 -9.35
CA PHE A 435 4.19 12.88 -9.51
C PHE A 435 3.96 12.42 -10.95
N ASP A 436 4.11 11.14 -11.21
CA ASP A 436 3.86 10.53 -12.51
C ASP A 436 2.63 9.60 -12.51
N VAL A 437 2.35 9.03 -13.68
CA VAL A 437 1.23 8.11 -13.84
C VAL A 437 1.42 6.79 -13.05
N ALA A 438 2.66 6.40 -12.76
CA ALA A 438 2.93 5.18 -11.99
C ALA A 438 2.49 5.35 -10.54
N GLU A 439 2.81 6.49 -9.92
CA GLU A 439 2.34 6.83 -8.57
C GLU A 439 0.82 6.86 -8.51
N ALA A 440 0.15 7.57 -9.43
CA ALA A 440 -1.31 7.68 -9.45
C ALA A 440 -1.99 6.29 -9.58
N ARG A 441 -1.43 5.37 -10.38
CA ARG A 441 -1.94 4.01 -10.51
C ARG A 441 -1.65 3.14 -9.28
N GLN A 442 -0.50 3.31 -8.63
CA GLN A 442 -0.18 2.65 -7.37
C GLN A 442 -1.16 3.09 -6.28
N GLN A 443 -1.50 4.37 -6.22
CA GLN A 443 -2.48 4.90 -5.29
C GLN A 443 -3.89 4.36 -5.56
N LEU A 444 -4.32 4.29 -6.83
CA LEU A 444 -5.60 3.68 -7.21
C LEU A 444 -5.69 2.20 -6.80
N ALA A 445 -4.58 1.45 -6.87
CA ALA A 445 -4.53 0.07 -6.38
C ALA A 445 -4.79 -0.01 -4.86
N MET A 446 -4.31 0.97 -4.08
CA MET A 446 -4.64 1.07 -2.65
C MET A 446 -6.13 1.35 -2.45
N VAL A 447 -6.73 2.27 -3.22
CA VAL A 447 -8.17 2.55 -3.18
C VAL A 447 -8.99 1.29 -3.46
N ARG A 448 -8.57 0.48 -4.43
CA ARG A 448 -9.22 -0.82 -4.73
C ARG A 448 -9.18 -1.76 -3.53
N LEU A 449 -8.02 -1.87 -2.88
CA LEU A 449 -7.90 -2.70 -1.70
C LEU A 449 -8.81 -2.19 -0.58
N ARG A 450 -8.86 -0.88 -0.32
CA ARG A 450 -9.73 -0.30 0.72
C ARG A 450 -11.20 -0.51 0.43
N ALA A 451 -11.62 -0.43 -0.83
CA ALA A 451 -12.99 -0.73 -1.22
C ALA A 451 -13.40 -2.16 -0.84
N VAL A 452 -12.55 -3.14 -1.14
CA VAL A 452 -12.76 -4.56 -0.80
C VAL A 452 -12.68 -4.78 0.72
N GLU A 453 -11.65 -4.25 1.36
CA GLU A 453 -11.39 -4.39 2.80
C GLU A 453 -12.60 -3.96 3.63
N HIS A 454 -13.19 -2.83 3.30
CA HIS A 454 -14.30 -2.27 4.05
C HIS A 454 -15.67 -2.54 3.42
N GLY A 455 -15.71 -3.23 2.28
CA GLY A 455 -16.95 -3.54 1.56
C GLY A 455 -17.73 -2.30 1.14
N ARG A 456 -17.05 -1.23 0.80
CA ARG A 456 -17.59 0.08 0.43
C ARG A 456 -17.32 0.41 -1.03
N GLY A 457 -18.23 1.11 -1.68
CA GLY A 457 -17.87 1.89 -2.83
C GLY A 457 -16.79 2.90 -2.46
N ALA A 458 -15.84 3.14 -3.35
CA ALA A 458 -14.80 4.13 -3.17
C ALA A 458 -14.63 4.96 -4.45
N LEU A 459 -14.09 6.16 -4.31
CA LEU A 459 -13.67 6.95 -5.46
C LEU A 459 -12.33 7.62 -5.17
N MET A 460 -11.57 7.86 -6.20
CA MET A 460 -10.38 8.68 -6.19
C MET A 460 -10.64 9.93 -7.05
N ALA A 461 -10.51 11.10 -6.45
CA ALA A 461 -10.56 12.39 -7.11
C ALA A 461 -9.15 12.97 -7.14
N SER A 462 -8.55 13.05 -8.33
CA SER A 462 -7.20 13.56 -8.53
C SER A 462 -7.22 14.87 -9.31
N THR A 463 -6.29 15.77 -9.00
CA THR A 463 -6.16 17.05 -9.73
C THR A 463 -5.79 16.84 -11.18
N VAL A 464 -4.88 15.91 -11.50
CA VAL A 464 -4.36 15.64 -12.84
C VAL A 464 -4.66 14.23 -13.36
N GLY A 465 -5.16 13.33 -12.51
CA GLY A 465 -5.46 11.91 -12.82
C GLY A 465 -4.52 10.97 -12.07
N VAL A 466 -4.86 9.70 -11.92
CA VAL A 466 -6.04 9.02 -12.47
C VAL A 466 -7.21 9.15 -11.47
N SER A 467 -8.30 9.84 -11.84
CA SER A 467 -9.56 9.78 -11.07
C SER A 467 -10.37 8.56 -11.48
N GLY A 468 -11.23 8.05 -10.60
CA GLY A 468 -12.07 6.90 -10.94
C GLY A 468 -12.94 6.43 -9.77
N PHE A 469 -13.88 5.55 -10.07
CA PHE A 469 -14.81 4.93 -9.12
C PHE A 469 -14.48 3.45 -8.95
N VAL A 470 -14.56 2.98 -7.73
CA VAL A 470 -14.24 1.60 -7.36
C VAL A 470 -15.46 0.97 -6.67
N THR A 471 -15.90 -0.17 -7.16
CA THR A 471 -16.97 -0.95 -6.53
C THR A 471 -16.45 -1.75 -5.33
N PRO A 472 -17.32 -2.23 -4.40
CA PRO A 472 -16.90 -3.01 -3.24
C PRO A 472 -16.15 -4.32 -3.56
N ASP A 473 -16.20 -4.78 -4.80
CA ASP A 473 -15.44 -5.93 -5.29
C ASP A 473 -14.10 -5.55 -5.96
N GLY A 474 -13.73 -4.27 -5.89
CA GLY A 474 -12.45 -3.75 -6.40
C GLY A 474 -12.42 -3.43 -7.89
N ARG A 475 -13.55 -3.44 -8.60
CA ARG A 475 -13.59 -3.06 -10.03
C ARG A 475 -13.56 -1.56 -10.18
N VAL A 476 -12.71 -1.08 -11.11
CA VAL A 476 -12.60 0.33 -11.46
C VAL A 476 -13.51 0.66 -12.63
N SER A 477 -14.19 1.78 -12.56
CA SER A 477 -14.99 2.34 -13.66
C SER A 477 -14.79 3.85 -13.78
N GLY A 478 -14.91 4.38 -14.99
CA GLY A 478 -14.78 5.80 -15.25
C GLY A 478 -13.39 6.36 -14.92
N ALA A 479 -12.33 5.54 -15.10
CA ALA A 479 -10.97 6.01 -14.94
C ALA A 479 -10.63 7.09 -15.95
N THR A 480 -10.07 8.21 -15.49
CA THR A 480 -9.66 9.33 -16.34
C THR A 480 -8.24 9.14 -16.88
N GLY A 481 -7.91 9.89 -17.91
CA GLY A 481 -6.53 10.02 -18.38
C GLY A 481 -5.70 10.88 -17.43
N PHE A 482 -4.38 10.63 -17.41
CA PHE A 482 -3.41 11.48 -16.72
C PHE A 482 -3.19 12.79 -17.49
N ASN A 483 -3.06 13.92 -16.78
CA ASN A 483 -2.93 15.27 -17.35
C ASN A 483 -4.11 15.69 -18.28
N THR A 484 -5.31 15.25 -17.97
CA THR A 484 -6.52 15.60 -18.70
C THR A 484 -7.52 16.30 -17.80
N ARG A 485 -8.32 17.23 -18.34
CA ARG A 485 -9.50 17.75 -17.66
C ARG A 485 -10.67 16.80 -17.92
N ALA A 486 -11.38 16.40 -16.88
CA ALA A 486 -12.49 15.46 -16.99
C ALA A 486 -13.53 15.64 -15.88
N VAL A 487 -14.79 15.36 -16.22
CA VAL A 487 -15.88 15.25 -15.24
C VAL A 487 -16.57 13.90 -15.45
N VAL A 488 -16.50 13.04 -14.46
CA VAL A 488 -17.06 11.68 -14.51
C VAL A 488 -18.17 11.55 -13.48
N LEU A 489 -19.34 11.06 -13.90
CA LEU A 489 -20.46 10.78 -13.02
C LEU A 489 -20.70 9.28 -12.92
N ARG A 490 -20.98 8.81 -11.69
CA ARG A 490 -21.38 7.42 -11.43
C ARG A 490 -22.39 7.37 -10.29
N GLN A 491 -23.33 6.44 -10.42
CA GLN A 491 -24.19 6.05 -9.33
C GLN A 491 -23.48 5.05 -8.45
N MET A 492 -23.37 5.37 -7.14
CA MET A 492 -22.65 4.58 -6.14
C MET A 492 -23.63 4.06 -5.10
N ALA A 493 -23.57 2.76 -4.82
CA ALA A 493 -24.34 2.15 -3.73
C ALA A 493 -23.74 2.52 -2.36
N LEU A 494 -24.59 2.86 -1.42
CA LEU A 494 -24.22 3.17 -0.04
C LEU A 494 -24.30 1.89 0.82
N ALA A 495 -23.31 1.70 1.71
CA ALA A 495 -23.26 0.54 2.60
C ALA A 495 -22.97 0.95 4.04
N ASP A 496 -23.71 0.36 5.01
CA ASP A 496 -23.54 0.60 6.45
C ASP A 496 -22.91 -0.59 7.18
N GLY A 497 -22.97 -1.80 6.60
CA GLY A 497 -22.44 -3.01 7.21
C GLY A 497 -20.93 -2.94 7.42
N ARG A 498 -20.40 -3.76 8.33
CA ARG A 498 -18.96 -3.89 8.58
C ARG A 498 -18.48 -5.26 8.13
N THR A 499 -17.41 -5.29 7.33
CA THR A 499 -16.72 -6.52 6.95
C THR A 499 -16.03 -7.17 8.15
N PRO A 500 -15.65 -8.45 8.09
CA PRO A 500 -14.79 -9.05 9.10
C PRO A 500 -13.49 -8.25 9.30
N ALA A 501 -12.84 -7.79 8.23
CA ALA A 501 -11.62 -6.98 8.32
C ALA A 501 -11.83 -5.70 9.13
N THR A 502 -12.92 -4.97 8.88
CA THR A 502 -13.26 -3.77 9.65
C THR A 502 -13.46 -4.09 11.13
N ARG A 503 -14.12 -5.23 11.45
CA ARG A 503 -14.41 -5.64 12.84
C ARG A 503 -13.17 -6.07 13.60
N VAL A 504 -12.28 -6.86 12.95
CA VAL A 504 -11.07 -7.36 13.61
C VAL A 504 -9.95 -6.32 13.67
N GLY A 505 -10.00 -5.31 12.81
CA GLY A 505 -9.09 -4.17 12.84
C GLY A 505 -7.61 -4.55 12.73
N VAL A 506 -6.79 -4.12 13.67
CA VAL A 506 -5.34 -4.34 13.69
C VAL A 506 -4.92 -5.75 14.13
N TRP A 507 -5.84 -6.54 14.70
CA TRP A 507 -5.49 -7.81 15.34
C TRP A 507 -4.88 -8.85 14.41
N PRO A 508 -5.29 -9.02 13.13
CA PRO A 508 -4.63 -9.95 12.22
C PRO A 508 -3.14 -9.62 12.03
N GLU A 509 -2.80 -8.36 11.88
CA GLU A 509 -1.40 -7.92 11.75
C GLU A 509 -0.59 -8.20 13.01
N LEU A 510 -1.12 -7.81 14.19
CA LEU A 510 -0.46 -8.02 15.47
C LEU A 510 -0.27 -9.52 15.79
N ALA A 511 -1.27 -10.35 15.49
CA ALA A 511 -1.19 -11.80 15.68
C ALA A 511 -0.11 -12.41 14.77
N LEU A 512 -0.10 -12.08 13.48
CA LEU A 512 0.89 -12.59 12.54
C LEU A 512 2.31 -12.10 12.88
N ALA A 513 2.47 -10.84 13.24
CA ALA A 513 3.75 -10.28 13.67
C ALA A 513 4.23 -10.89 15.00
N GLY A 514 3.35 -11.09 15.96
CA GLY A 514 3.64 -11.77 17.22
C GLY A 514 4.10 -13.21 17.00
N LEU A 515 3.44 -13.95 16.10
CA LEU A 515 3.87 -15.31 15.72
C LEU A 515 5.24 -15.29 15.02
N ALA A 516 5.53 -14.27 14.19
CA ALA A 516 6.86 -14.11 13.60
C ALA A 516 7.94 -13.96 14.68
N VAL A 517 7.70 -13.12 15.70
CA VAL A 517 8.62 -12.95 16.84
C VAL A 517 8.80 -14.28 17.58
N ALA A 518 7.74 -15.02 17.85
CA ALA A 518 7.81 -16.34 18.49
C ALA A 518 8.68 -17.33 17.68
N VAL A 519 8.52 -17.34 16.35
CA VAL A 519 9.34 -18.15 15.44
C VAL A 519 10.82 -17.75 15.50
N LEU A 520 11.13 -16.46 15.53
CA LEU A 520 12.50 -15.95 15.63
C LEU A 520 13.15 -16.37 16.96
N VAL A 521 12.41 -16.29 18.06
CA VAL A 521 12.88 -16.74 19.41
C VAL A 521 13.13 -18.25 19.43
N ALA A 522 12.19 -19.04 18.90
CA ALA A 522 12.34 -20.50 18.81
C ALA A 522 13.58 -20.89 17.97
N ALA A 523 13.82 -20.23 16.84
CA ALA A 523 15.01 -20.44 16.02
C ALA A 523 16.29 -20.09 16.79
N GLY A 524 16.26 -19.05 17.63
CA GLY A 524 17.37 -18.68 18.51
C GLY A 524 17.68 -19.76 19.55
N GLY A 525 16.65 -20.36 20.16
CA GLY A 525 16.78 -21.47 21.08
C GLY A 525 17.47 -22.70 20.45
N LEU A 526 17.03 -23.07 19.22
CA LEU A 526 17.64 -24.16 18.48
C LEU A 526 19.12 -23.92 18.13
N ARG A 527 19.48 -22.69 17.79
CA ARG A 527 20.90 -22.33 17.53
C ARG A 527 21.76 -22.40 18.76
N ARG A 528 21.23 -22.00 19.93
CA ARG A 528 21.95 -22.10 21.22
C ARG A 528 22.15 -23.55 21.65
N ALA A 529 21.11 -24.39 21.51
CA ALA A 529 21.21 -25.82 21.85
C ALA A 529 22.30 -26.52 21.01
N HIS A 530 22.26 -26.28 19.67
CA HIS A 530 23.25 -26.87 18.77
C HIS A 530 24.70 -26.40 19.06
N ARG A 531 24.92 -25.16 19.46
CA ARG A 531 26.25 -24.68 19.88
C ARG A 531 26.73 -25.39 21.13
N ARG A 532 25.86 -25.55 22.16
CA ARG A 532 26.21 -26.27 23.41
C ARG A 532 26.58 -27.72 23.13
N GLU A 533 25.88 -28.41 22.22
CA GLU A 533 26.21 -29.79 21.81
C GLU A 533 27.60 -29.87 21.16
N VAL A 534 27.93 -28.92 20.28
CA VAL A 534 29.24 -28.86 19.61
C VAL A 534 30.37 -28.53 20.61
N ASP A 535 30.12 -27.64 21.58
CA ASP A 535 31.10 -27.25 22.60
C ASP A 535 31.30 -28.35 23.64
N ALA A 536 30.25 -29.12 23.98
CA ALA A 536 30.34 -30.25 24.89
C ALA A 536 30.99 -31.52 24.28
N GLY A 537 30.99 -31.60 22.95
CA GLY A 537 31.65 -32.70 22.22
C GLY A 537 33.13 -32.43 21.84
N ARG A 538 33.67 -31.25 22.23
CA ARG A 538 35.09 -30.88 22.10
C ARG A 538 35.79 -31.01 23.45
#